data_d048adf7a06f2c018bdfaf6d14b648e4
#
_entry.id   d048adf7a06f2c018bdfaf6d14b648e4
#
_cell.length_a   1.000
_cell.length_b   1.000
_cell.length_c   1.000
_cell.angle_alpha   90.00
_cell.angle_beta   90.00
_cell.angle_gamma   90.00
#
_symmetry.space_group_name_H-M   'P 1'
#
loop_
_entity.id
_entity.type
_entity.pdbx_description
1 polymer ?
#
loop_
_entity_poly.entity_id
_entity_poly.type
_entity_poly.pdbx_seq_one_letter_code
_entity_poly.pdbx_strand_id
1 'polypeptide(L)'
;MSVEVPYFKAFHEETFPMRAKNIGALLIIWIGTLGIAFLAGYVPKHSQLRDDGVQIGNLNFKLELAHLRTLAGTLYLQTSERNYGLAAQTSSQFFDQLRSFVDQVNDPRLKQMLMELSKSQDQITAGLANGDPAVLPKVADLLQKTLSTETL
;
A
#
# COMPACT_ATOMS: atom_id res chain seq x y z
N MET A 1 -75.07 -20.37 -42.10
CA MET A 1 -74.37 -20.12 -40.81
C MET A 1 -73.13 -19.37 -41.19
N SER A 2 -73.22 -18.02 -41.22
CA SER A 2 -72.18 -17.13 -41.72
C SER A 2 -71.38 -16.65 -40.52
N VAL A 3 -70.10 -16.92 -40.53
CA VAL A 3 -69.16 -16.44 -39.51
C VAL A 3 -68.55 -15.15 -40.00
N GLU A 4 -68.90 -14.03 -39.35
CA GLU A 4 -68.27 -12.71 -39.57
C GLU A 4 -66.88 -12.68 -38.88
N VAL A 5 -65.86 -12.29 -39.64
CA VAL A 5 -64.49 -12.04 -39.18
C VAL A 5 -64.41 -10.56 -38.80
N PRO A 6 -64.03 -10.18 -37.61
CA PRO A 6 -63.89 -8.77 -37.21
C PRO A 6 -62.63 -8.12 -37.82
N TYR A 7 -62.88 -6.95 -38.38
CA TYR A 7 -61.91 -6.03 -38.98
C TYR A 7 -60.73 -5.71 -38.07
N PHE A 8 -59.54 -5.99 -38.57
CA PHE A 8 -58.29 -5.52 -38.02
C PHE A 8 -58.14 -4.02 -38.21
N LYS A 9 -58.27 -3.26 -37.13
CA LYS A 9 -58.14 -1.81 -37.09
C LYS A 9 -56.74 -1.43 -37.43
N ALA A 10 -56.51 -0.80 -38.60
CA ALA A 10 -55.20 -0.28 -38.98
C ALA A 10 -54.74 0.75 -37.96
N PHE A 11 -53.57 0.49 -37.35
CA PHE A 11 -52.83 1.48 -36.56
C PHE A 11 -52.40 2.59 -37.52
N HIS A 12 -52.97 3.76 -37.36
CA HIS A 12 -52.48 4.98 -37.96
C HIS A 12 -51.10 5.27 -37.36
N GLU A 13 -50.08 5.12 -38.18
CA GLU A 13 -48.75 5.69 -37.89
C GLU A 13 -48.87 7.21 -37.95
N GLU A 14 -49.06 7.86 -36.80
CA GLU A 14 -48.86 9.29 -36.68
C GLU A 14 -47.36 9.57 -36.80
N THR A 15 -46.91 9.81 -38.00
CA THR A 15 -45.58 10.40 -38.27
C THR A 15 -45.59 11.84 -37.77
N PHE A 16 -45.10 12.06 -36.55
CA PHE A 16 -44.84 13.41 -36.05
C PHE A 16 -43.77 14.08 -36.93
N PRO A 17 -44.11 15.19 -37.64
CA PRO A 17 -43.12 15.92 -38.40
C PRO A 17 -42.16 16.64 -37.44
N MET A 18 -41.05 16.02 -37.08
CA MET A 18 -40.00 16.69 -36.35
C MET A 18 -39.42 17.80 -37.23
N ARG A 19 -39.79 19.05 -36.95
CA ARG A 19 -39.19 20.22 -37.59
C ARG A 19 -37.67 20.15 -37.43
N ALA A 20 -36.93 20.20 -38.51
CA ALA A 20 -35.47 20.09 -38.57
C ALA A 20 -34.69 21.01 -37.60
N LYS A 21 -35.35 22.10 -37.14
CA LYS A 21 -34.79 23.01 -36.10
C LYS A 21 -34.65 22.36 -34.72
N ASN A 22 -35.41 21.32 -34.39
CA ASN A 22 -35.37 20.70 -33.07
C ASN A 22 -34.35 19.55 -32.99
N ILE A 23 -33.92 19.02 -34.13
CA ILE A 23 -32.92 17.94 -34.20
C ILE A 23 -31.54 18.44 -33.70
N GLY A 24 -31.17 19.70 -34.05
CA GLY A 24 -29.93 20.31 -33.56
C GLY A 24 -29.93 20.52 -32.05
N ALA A 25 -31.05 20.95 -31.45
CA ALA A 25 -31.18 21.13 -30.02
C ALA A 25 -31.08 19.78 -29.25
N LEU A 26 -31.71 18.72 -29.78
CA LEU A 26 -31.62 17.38 -29.21
C LEU A 26 -30.20 16.80 -29.26
N LEU A 27 -29.47 17.03 -30.34
CA LEU A 27 -28.06 16.60 -30.45
C LEU A 27 -27.15 17.32 -29.44
N ILE A 28 -27.35 18.61 -29.21
CA ILE A 28 -26.60 19.40 -28.24
C ILE A 28 -26.86 18.89 -26.82
N ILE A 29 -28.10 18.59 -26.46
CA ILE A 29 -28.47 18.01 -25.15
C ILE A 29 -27.84 16.63 -24.98
N TRP A 30 -27.85 15.80 -26.02
CA TRP A 30 -27.27 14.46 -26.00
C TRP A 30 -25.73 14.50 -25.81
N ILE A 31 -25.04 15.38 -26.52
CA ILE A 31 -23.59 15.59 -26.37
C ILE A 31 -23.27 16.14 -24.98
N GLY A 32 -24.07 17.07 -24.46
CA GLY A 32 -23.94 17.62 -23.14
C GLY A 32 -24.09 16.57 -22.02
N THR A 33 -25.12 15.73 -22.12
CA THR A 33 -25.31 14.62 -21.15
C THR A 33 -24.21 13.57 -21.21
N LEU A 34 -23.70 13.24 -22.40
CA LEU A 34 -22.56 12.34 -22.55
C LEU A 34 -21.28 12.93 -21.92
N GLY A 35 -21.04 14.24 -22.10
CA GLY A 35 -19.92 14.96 -21.49
C GLY A 35 -19.98 14.96 -19.96
N ILE A 36 -21.15 15.22 -19.39
CA ILE A 36 -21.37 15.20 -17.94
C ILE A 36 -21.20 13.78 -17.37
N ALA A 37 -21.74 12.76 -18.03
CA ALA A 37 -21.59 11.37 -17.61
C ALA A 37 -20.12 10.90 -17.69
N PHE A 38 -19.37 11.35 -18.69
CA PHE A 38 -17.95 11.06 -18.82
C PHE A 38 -17.13 11.75 -17.72
N LEU A 39 -17.38 13.02 -17.43
CA LEU A 39 -16.73 13.75 -16.34
C LEU A 39 -17.07 13.17 -14.98
N ALA A 40 -18.32 12.82 -14.71
CA ALA A 40 -18.76 12.22 -13.46
C ALA A 40 -18.19 10.80 -13.26
N GLY A 41 -17.93 10.05 -14.33
CA GLY A 41 -17.33 8.71 -14.26
C GLY A 41 -15.79 8.73 -14.20
N TYR A 42 -15.15 9.78 -14.74
CA TYR A 42 -13.70 9.86 -14.83
C TYR A 42 -13.05 10.43 -13.55
N VAL A 43 -13.68 11.43 -12.94
CA VAL A 43 -13.14 12.13 -11.75
C VAL A 43 -13.00 11.23 -10.51
N PRO A 44 -14.00 10.39 -10.11
CA PRO A 44 -13.86 9.58 -8.91
C PRO A 44 -12.80 8.48 -9.02
N LYS A 45 -12.50 8.00 -10.24
CA LYS A 45 -11.52 6.93 -10.44
C LYS A 45 -10.07 7.38 -10.21
N HIS A 46 -9.76 8.65 -10.47
CA HIS A 46 -8.43 9.20 -10.27
C HIS A 46 -8.10 9.48 -8.79
N SER A 47 -9.10 9.80 -7.96
CA SER A 47 -8.89 10.02 -6.52
C SER A 47 -8.71 8.70 -5.77
N GLN A 48 -9.45 7.65 -6.12
CA GLN A 48 -9.30 6.32 -5.52
C GLN A 48 -7.92 5.70 -5.80
N LEU A 49 -7.39 5.85 -7.01
CA LEU A 49 -6.05 5.32 -7.35
C LEU A 49 -4.91 6.02 -6.56
N ARG A 50 -5.08 7.26 -6.13
CA ARG A 50 -4.10 7.94 -5.27
C ARG A 50 -4.21 7.49 -3.82
N ASP A 51 -5.42 7.29 -3.31
CA ASP A 51 -5.65 6.81 -1.95
C ASP A 51 -5.19 5.35 -1.78
N ASP A 52 -5.44 4.50 -2.78
CA ASP A 52 -4.97 3.11 -2.79
C ASP A 52 -3.43 3.03 -2.82
N GLY A 53 -2.76 3.90 -3.57
CA GLY A 53 -1.30 3.98 -3.61
C GLY A 53 -0.69 4.38 -2.26
N VAL A 54 -1.30 5.33 -1.55
CA VAL A 54 -0.87 5.75 -0.21
C VAL A 54 -1.12 4.65 0.83
N GLN A 55 -2.25 3.95 0.75
CA GLN A 55 -2.56 2.84 1.65
C GLN A 55 -1.61 1.67 1.45
N ILE A 56 -1.31 1.29 0.20
CA ILE A 56 -0.33 0.24 -0.11
C ILE A 56 1.06 0.62 0.40
N GLY A 57 1.48 1.87 0.23
CA GLY A 57 2.75 2.37 0.78
C GLY A 57 2.82 2.27 2.30
N ASN A 58 1.74 2.66 3.00
CA ASN A 58 1.65 2.57 4.45
C ASN A 58 1.63 1.12 4.97
N LEU A 59 0.97 0.20 4.26
CA LEU A 59 0.94 -1.22 4.61
C LEU A 59 2.31 -1.86 4.42
N ASN A 60 2.99 -1.58 3.31
CA ASN A 60 4.35 -2.07 3.07
C ASN A 60 5.31 -1.56 4.13
N PHE A 61 5.24 -0.29 4.48
CA PHE A 61 6.03 0.30 5.56
C PHE A 61 5.83 -0.43 6.90
N LYS A 62 4.57 -0.66 7.29
CA LYS A 62 4.24 -1.39 8.53
C LYS A 62 4.75 -2.83 8.50
N LEU A 63 4.68 -3.49 7.35
CA LEU A 63 5.17 -4.85 7.16
C LEU A 63 6.70 -4.92 7.31
N GLU A 64 7.43 -4.01 6.69
CA GLU A 64 8.89 -3.91 6.79
C GLU A 64 9.33 -3.64 8.24
N LEU A 65 8.66 -2.73 8.93
CA LEU A 65 8.94 -2.44 10.33
C LEU A 65 8.64 -3.65 11.24
N ALA A 66 7.53 -4.37 10.99
CA ALA A 66 7.21 -5.60 11.72
C ALA A 66 8.25 -6.70 11.47
N HIS A 67 8.76 -6.81 10.26
CA HIS A 67 9.83 -7.74 9.93
C HIS A 67 11.14 -7.41 10.68
N LEU A 68 11.55 -6.13 10.68
CA LEU A 68 12.72 -5.71 11.46
C LEU A 68 12.58 -6.04 12.96
N ARG A 69 11.40 -5.82 13.54
CA ARG A 69 11.11 -6.16 14.93
C ARG A 69 11.21 -7.67 15.19
N THR A 70 10.68 -8.45 14.27
CA THR A 70 10.79 -9.93 14.35
C THR A 70 12.24 -10.37 14.34
N LEU A 71 13.05 -9.84 13.43
CA LEU A 71 14.48 -10.14 13.34
C LEU A 71 15.22 -9.69 14.61
N ALA A 72 14.96 -8.50 15.14
CA ALA A 72 15.57 -8.01 16.38
C ALA A 72 15.18 -8.89 17.58
N GLY A 73 13.91 -9.30 17.69
CA GLY A 73 13.45 -10.21 18.75
C GLY A 73 14.09 -11.59 18.65
N THR A 74 14.17 -12.15 17.45
CA THR A 74 14.83 -13.44 17.20
C THR A 74 16.33 -13.37 17.52
N LEU A 75 17.00 -12.30 17.10
CA LEU A 75 18.40 -12.04 17.41
C LEU A 75 18.62 -11.99 18.93
N TYR A 76 17.78 -11.28 19.67
CA TYR A 76 17.86 -11.21 21.12
C TYR A 76 17.68 -12.59 21.76
N LEU A 77 16.68 -13.36 21.36
CA LEU A 77 16.42 -14.70 21.87
C LEU A 77 17.62 -15.62 21.65
N GLN A 78 18.10 -15.72 20.41
CA GLN A 78 19.25 -16.55 20.06
C GLN A 78 20.52 -16.17 20.83
N THR A 79 20.73 -14.86 21.01
CA THR A 79 21.89 -14.36 21.80
C THR A 79 21.74 -14.72 23.28
N SER A 80 20.53 -14.62 23.84
CA SER A 80 20.25 -14.99 25.24
C SER A 80 20.45 -16.48 25.51
N GLU A 81 20.13 -17.31 24.50
CA GLU A 81 20.35 -18.76 24.50
C GLU A 81 21.82 -19.14 24.22
N ARG A 82 22.70 -18.15 24.00
CA ARG A 82 24.09 -18.33 23.61
C ARG A 82 24.30 -19.07 22.29
N ASN A 83 23.26 -19.02 21.41
CA ASN A 83 23.34 -19.58 20.07
C ASN A 83 23.95 -18.55 19.09
N TYR A 84 25.23 -18.21 19.34
CA TYR A 84 25.90 -17.13 18.62
C TYR A 84 26.01 -17.35 17.12
N GLY A 85 26.06 -18.60 16.67
CA GLY A 85 26.09 -18.92 15.23
C GLY A 85 24.80 -18.51 14.50
N LEU A 86 23.64 -18.87 15.05
CA LEU A 86 22.36 -18.45 14.51
C LEU A 86 22.14 -16.93 14.72
N ALA A 87 22.51 -16.40 15.88
CA ALA A 87 22.44 -14.99 16.17
C ALA A 87 23.23 -14.15 15.14
N ALA A 88 24.41 -14.59 14.74
CA ALA A 88 25.21 -13.91 13.70
C ALA A 88 24.52 -13.89 12.34
N GLN A 89 23.88 -14.99 11.94
CA GLN A 89 23.10 -15.04 10.71
C GLN A 89 21.89 -14.10 10.77
N THR A 90 21.12 -14.12 11.87
CA THR A 90 19.98 -13.24 12.06
C THR A 90 20.41 -11.77 12.14
N SER A 91 21.56 -11.48 12.74
CA SER A 91 22.14 -10.15 12.77
C SER A 91 22.43 -9.63 11.36
N SER A 92 23.03 -10.44 10.50
CA SER A 92 23.28 -10.07 9.11
C SER A 92 21.98 -9.76 8.38
N GLN A 93 20.96 -10.62 8.53
CA GLN A 93 19.63 -10.41 7.93
C GLN A 93 18.98 -9.11 8.45
N PHE A 94 19.07 -8.84 9.74
CA PHE A 94 18.53 -7.62 10.33
C PHE A 94 19.18 -6.36 9.74
N PHE A 95 20.50 -6.31 9.66
CA PHE A 95 21.20 -5.12 9.16
C PHE A 95 21.07 -4.95 7.65
N ASP A 96 20.94 -6.02 6.88
CA ASP A 96 20.66 -5.96 5.44
C ASP A 96 19.24 -5.43 5.18
N GLN A 97 18.25 -5.93 5.93
CA GLN A 97 16.86 -5.45 5.87
C GLN A 97 16.75 -3.98 6.33
N LEU A 98 17.45 -3.62 7.42
CA LEU A 98 17.50 -2.25 7.92
C LEU A 98 18.05 -1.29 6.86
N ARG A 99 19.10 -1.65 6.16
CA ARG A 99 19.71 -0.85 5.11
C ARG A 99 18.74 -0.64 3.94
N SER A 100 18.12 -1.72 3.46
CA SER A 100 17.09 -1.65 2.41
C SER A 100 15.91 -0.76 2.82
N PHE A 101 15.50 -0.82 4.09
CA PHE A 101 14.40 -0.03 4.61
C PHE A 101 14.74 1.46 4.74
N VAL A 102 15.95 1.80 5.19
CA VAL A 102 16.44 3.19 5.25
C VAL A 102 16.37 3.89 3.89
N ASP A 103 16.65 3.16 2.80
CA ASP A 103 16.64 3.71 1.45
C ASP A 103 15.21 4.03 0.96
N GLN A 104 14.20 3.36 1.50
CA GLN A 104 12.79 3.53 1.15
C GLN A 104 12.08 4.60 1.99
N VAL A 105 12.64 4.98 3.15
CA VAL A 105 12.03 5.94 4.07
C VAL A 105 12.25 7.37 3.62
N ASN A 106 11.16 8.11 3.46
CA ASN A 106 11.18 9.53 3.12
C ASN A 106 11.15 10.46 4.34
N ASP A 107 10.67 9.99 5.49
CA ASP A 107 10.64 10.79 6.73
C ASP A 107 12.07 10.97 7.28
N PRO A 108 12.57 12.21 7.39
CA PRO A 108 13.95 12.46 7.84
C PRO A 108 14.20 12.01 9.27
N ARG A 109 13.23 12.12 10.18
CA ARG A 109 13.36 11.74 11.59
C ARG A 109 13.49 10.23 11.71
N LEU A 110 12.58 9.51 11.06
CA LEU A 110 12.60 8.06 11.02
C LEU A 110 13.89 7.55 10.37
N LYS A 111 14.29 8.14 9.26
CA LYS A 111 15.56 7.80 8.58
C LYS A 111 16.75 7.96 9.52
N GLN A 112 16.82 9.05 10.26
CA GLN A 112 17.88 9.28 11.24
C GLN A 112 17.89 8.22 12.34
N MET A 113 16.72 7.83 12.88
CA MET A 113 16.60 6.78 13.89
C MET A 113 17.07 5.43 13.36
N LEU A 114 16.67 5.04 12.15
CA LEU A 114 17.12 3.80 11.51
C LEU A 114 18.63 3.80 11.24
N MET A 115 19.18 4.94 10.81
CA MET A 115 20.64 5.10 10.66
C MET A 115 21.39 4.98 11.99
N GLU A 116 20.80 5.43 13.08
CA GLU A 116 21.41 5.27 14.41
C GLU A 116 21.48 3.79 14.83
N LEU A 117 20.45 2.98 14.48
CA LEU A 117 20.48 1.53 14.69
C LEU A 117 21.65 0.88 13.92
N SER A 118 21.94 1.35 12.71
CA SER A 118 23.02 0.80 11.88
C SER A 118 24.41 0.96 12.53
N LYS A 119 24.62 1.96 13.36
CA LYS A 119 25.92 2.20 14.04
C LYS A 119 26.33 1.08 15.02
N SER A 120 25.37 0.30 15.48
CA SER A 120 25.61 -0.83 16.37
C SER A 120 26.08 -2.10 15.64
N GLN A 121 26.06 -2.13 14.30
CA GLN A 121 26.33 -3.31 13.48
C GLN A 121 27.69 -3.94 13.79
N ASP A 122 28.74 -3.15 13.71
CA ASP A 122 30.12 -3.68 13.87
C ASP A 122 30.35 -4.29 15.25
N GLN A 123 29.84 -3.63 16.29
CA GLN A 123 30.01 -4.11 17.67
C GLN A 123 29.20 -5.38 17.92
N ILE A 124 27.98 -5.48 17.40
CA ILE A 124 27.14 -6.67 17.54
C ILE A 124 27.77 -7.81 16.76
N THR A 125 28.13 -7.58 15.49
CA THR A 125 28.72 -8.60 14.62
C THR A 125 30.03 -9.16 15.22
N ALA A 126 30.91 -8.29 15.69
CA ALA A 126 32.15 -8.72 16.33
C ALA A 126 31.92 -9.52 17.64
N GLY A 127 30.98 -9.06 18.48
CA GLY A 127 30.64 -9.76 19.73
C GLY A 127 30.04 -11.15 19.45
N LEU A 128 29.14 -11.27 18.49
CA LEU A 128 28.53 -12.56 18.10
C LEU A 128 29.57 -13.51 17.50
N ALA A 129 30.45 -13.01 16.62
CA ALA A 129 31.50 -13.81 15.99
C ALA A 129 32.48 -14.39 17.02
N ASN A 130 32.73 -13.65 18.09
CA ASN A 130 33.64 -14.08 19.19
C ASN A 130 32.93 -14.91 20.28
N GLY A 131 31.60 -15.09 20.18
CA GLY A 131 30.79 -15.74 21.22
C GLY A 131 30.83 -14.99 22.56
N ASP A 132 30.99 -13.66 22.52
CA ASP A 132 31.12 -12.82 23.71
C ASP A 132 29.78 -12.56 24.40
N PRO A 133 29.56 -13.03 25.65
CA PRO A 133 28.32 -12.75 26.37
C PRO A 133 28.03 -11.26 26.57
N ALA A 134 29.05 -10.41 26.54
CA ALA A 134 28.89 -8.96 26.66
C ALA A 134 28.17 -8.30 25.47
N VAL A 135 27.89 -9.05 24.39
CA VAL A 135 27.05 -8.57 23.26
C VAL A 135 25.59 -8.51 23.62
N LEU A 136 25.08 -9.30 24.58
CA LEU A 136 23.66 -9.38 24.91
C LEU A 136 23.03 -8.02 25.29
N PRO A 137 23.64 -7.18 26.14
CA PRO A 137 23.11 -5.85 26.44
C PRO A 137 22.99 -4.95 25.18
N LYS A 138 23.92 -5.09 24.23
CA LYS A 138 23.86 -4.31 22.96
C LYS A 138 22.74 -4.77 22.05
N VAL A 139 22.50 -6.07 22.00
CA VAL A 139 21.35 -6.64 21.25
C VAL A 139 20.03 -6.27 21.93
N ALA A 140 19.98 -6.21 23.25
CA ALA A 140 18.81 -5.74 24.01
C ALA A 140 18.51 -4.27 23.71
N ASP A 141 19.49 -3.40 23.68
CA ASP A 141 19.37 -1.98 23.31
C ASP A 141 18.89 -1.82 21.86
N LEU A 142 19.46 -2.62 20.93
CA LEU A 142 19.00 -2.66 19.54
C LEU A 142 17.51 -3.02 19.45
N LEU A 143 17.08 -4.07 20.14
CA LEU A 143 15.68 -4.49 20.18
C LEU A 143 14.78 -3.37 20.73
N GLN A 144 15.14 -2.79 21.87
CA GLN A 144 14.38 -1.71 22.51
C GLN A 144 14.22 -0.51 21.57
N LYS A 145 15.29 -0.08 20.92
CA LYS A 145 15.25 1.01 19.94
C LYS A 145 14.39 0.67 18.73
N THR A 146 14.46 -0.56 18.23
CA THR A 146 13.63 -1.03 17.12
C THR A 146 12.14 -1.03 17.48
N LEU A 147 11.80 -1.41 18.71
CA LEU A 147 10.41 -1.37 19.20
C LEU A 147 9.89 0.06 19.38
N SER A 148 10.73 0.98 19.85
CA SER A 148 10.34 2.38 20.07
C SER A 148 10.10 3.18 18.78
N THR A 149 10.50 2.67 17.63
CA THR A 149 10.29 3.30 16.30
C THR A 149 8.80 3.42 15.91
N GLU A 150 7.86 2.86 16.68
CA GLU A 150 6.42 2.90 16.39
C GLU A 150 5.69 4.15 16.89
N THR A 151 6.28 4.89 17.81
CA THR A 151 5.60 5.97 18.54
C THR A 151 5.70 7.35 17.87
N LEU A 152 6.03 7.39 16.59
CA LEU A 152 6.07 8.61 15.75
C LEU A 152 5.00 8.61 14.69
#